data_2fa19a66acdb915c78d16c35762e9cbb
#
_entry.id   2fa19a66acdb915c78d16c35762e9cbb
#
_cell.length_a   1.000
_cell.length_b   1.000
_cell.length_c   1.000
_cell.angle_alpha   90.00
_cell.angle_beta   90.00
_cell.angle_gamma   90.00
#
_symmetry.space_group_name_H-M   'P 1'
#
loop_
_entity.id
_entity.type
_entity.pdbx_description
1 polymer ?
#
loop_
_entity_poly.entity_id
_entity_poly.type
_entity_poly.pdbx_seq_one_letter_code
_entity_poly.pdbx_strand_id
1 'polypeptide(L)'
;MLPLIALEEHYVSSKVRAAEKVDRYASFPSHIVNKLQSLDDERIQDLDDGHISLQVISHGPGNRTPTLCTAANDELASAISKNPSRMAGFAQLPMSDPVAAIQELERCVRQLRFVGALVTSHVDGHFYDEERFWGVFEKAQELDVPIYIHPAFPVGDMAEHYKGNYKDSIASALSAYGWGWHSETALCILRLFASGFFDRFAKIKIVIGHMGEMLPFQLERIITTTERWGLRRGLREVWTENIWITTSGMFALPPLACLLQTTSIDRVLYSVDYPFSSNEQGLAFFREVEKSGLLGAEDLEKFAFRNAETLLGVKAMTV
;
A
#
# COMPACT_ATOMS: atom_id res chain seq x y z
N MET A 1 -9.82 10.30 22.10
CA MET A 1 -9.16 10.48 20.80
C MET A 1 -9.87 9.57 19.80
N LEU A 2 -9.90 9.93 18.51
CA LEU A 2 -10.49 9.05 17.48
C LEU A 2 -9.65 7.78 17.35
N PRO A 3 -10.26 6.60 17.12
CA PRO A 3 -9.53 5.40 16.79
C PRO A 3 -8.83 5.57 15.43
N LEU A 4 -7.64 5.00 15.26
CA LEU A 4 -6.91 5.04 14.00
C LEU A 4 -6.85 3.64 13.38
N ILE A 5 -7.11 3.52 12.07
CA ILE A 5 -6.85 2.32 11.29
C ILE A 5 -5.74 2.61 10.29
N ALA A 6 -4.64 1.86 10.36
CA ALA A 6 -3.48 2.03 9.50
C ALA A 6 -3.32 0.84 8.54
N LEU A 7 -2.95 1.09 7.26
CA LEU A 7 -3.05 0.09 6.19
C LEU A 7 -1.74 -0.37 5.54
N GLU A 8 -0.69 0.40 5.56
CA GLU A 8 0.61 0.05 4.92
C GLU A 8 1.63 -0.24 6.01
N GLU A 9 1.46 -1.42 6.62
CA GLU A 9 2.16 -1.78 7.83
C GLU A 9 2.86 -3.12 7.63
N HIS A 10 4.18 -3.10 7.70
CA HIS A 10 4.98 -4.22 7.21
C HIS A 10 5.44 -5.18 8.29
N TYR A 11 5.60 -6.44 7.88
CA TYR A 11 6.33 -7.46 8.62
C TYR A 11 7.18 -8.31 7.65
N VAL A 12 8.10 -9.09 8.17
CA VAL A 12 8.89 -10.06 7.39
C VAL A 12 8.79 -11.43 8.04
N SER A 13 8.21 -12.38 7.30
CA SER A 13 8.05 -13.75 7.73
C SER A 13 9.37 -14.41 8.09
N SER A 14 9.42 -15.10 9.22
CA SER A 14 10.55 -15.91 9.66
C SER A 14 10.94 -16.98 8.64
N LYS A 15 9.95 -17.59 7.99
CA LYS A 15 10.14 -18.63 6.97
C LYS A 15 10.70 -18.06 5.66
N VAL A 16 10.22 -16.88 5.26
CA VAL A 16 10.75 -16.18 4.08
C VAL A 16 12.21 -15.80 4.31
N ARG A 17 12.50 -15.19 5.46
CA ARG A 17 13.86 -14.79 5.83
C ARG A 17 14.84 -15.96 5.86
N ALA A 18 14.42 -17.09 6.39
CA ALA A 18 15.27 -18.30 6.43
C ALA A 18 15.55 -18.86 5.02
N ALA A 19 14.66 -18.64 4.05
CA ALA A 19 14.79 -19.15 2.69
C ALA A 19 15.51 -18.18 1.75
N GLU A 20 15.45 -16.87 1.99
CA GLU A 20 16.11 -15.85 1.16
C GLU A 20 17.61 -15.83 1.47
N LYS A 21 18.45 -15.94 0.40
CA LYS A 21 19.92 -15.90 0.52
C LYS A 21 20.46 -14.52 0.85
N VAL A 22 19.70 -13.49 0.58
CA VAL A 22 20.06 -12.08 0.78
C VAL A 22 19.02 -11.46 1.71
N ASP A 23 19.46 -10.99 2.85
CA ASP A 23 18.63 -10.19 3.73
C ASP A 23 18.48 -8.79 3.15
N ARG A 24 17.32 -8.51 2.56
CA ARG A 24 17.01 -7.21 1.94
C ARG A 24 17.00 -6.06 2.95
N TYR A 25 16.84 -6.37 4.21
CA TYR A 25 16.73 -5.40 5.29
C TYR A 25 18.03 -5.28 6.12
N ALA A 26 19.09 -5.99 5.73
CA ALA A 26 20.37 -5.97 6.47
C ALA A 26 21.02 -4.57 6.58
N SER A 27 20.70 -3.66 5.66
CA SER A 27 21.20 -2.27 5.70
C SER A 27 20.38 -1.34 6.60
N PHE A 28 19.21 -1.78 7.09
CA PHE A 28 18.38 -0.98 7.97
C PHE A 28 18.87 -1.06 9.43
N PRO A 29 18.60 -0.05 10.26
CA PRO A 29 18.86 -0.09 11.69
C PRO A 29 18.27 -1.33 12.36
N SER A 30 18.98 -1.93 13.31
CA SER A 30 18.56 -3.18 13.97
C SER A 30 17.18 -3.11 14.61
N HIS A 31 16.79 -1.96 15.16
CA HIS A 31 15.45 -1.79 15.73
C HIS A 31 14.35 -1.91 14.69
N ILE A 32 14.57 -1.41 13.45
CA ILE A 32 13.61 -1.58 12.33
C ILE A 32 13.51 -3.06 11.94
N VAL A 33 14.66 -3.75 11.82
CA VAL A 33 14.70 -5.17 11.47
C VAL A 33 13.99 -6.02 12.53
N ASN A 34 14.16 -5.72 13.80
CA ASN A 34 13.47 -6.41 14.89
C ASN A 34 11.95 -6.20 14.82
N LYS A 35 11.50 -4.96 14.65
CA LYS A 35 10.08 -4.63 14.52
C LYS A 35 9.43 -5.27 13.29
N LEU A 36 10.15 -5.39 12.16
CA LEU A 36 9.67 -6.14 11.00
C LEU A 36 9.41 -7.62 11.29
N GLN A 37 10.09 -8.21 12.25
CA GLN A 37 9.93 -9.62 12.62
C GLN A 37 8.90 -9.84 13.72
N SER A 38 8.47 -8.79 14.39
CA SER A 38 7.51 -8.85 15.48
C SER A 38 6.06 -8.87 14.94
N LEU A 39 5.30 -9.89 15.35
CA LEU A 39 3.85 -10.04 15.17
C LEU A 39 3.18 -10.39 16.52
N ASP A 40 3.82 -10.08 17.63
CA ASP A 40 3.46 -10.46 19.00
C ASP A 40 3.19 -9.24 19.90
N ASP A 41 3.36 -9.39 21.18
CA ASP A 41 3.07 -8.38 22.20
C ASP A 41 3.86 -7.08 22.00
N GLU A 42 5.08 -7.13 21.45
CA GLU A 42 5.87 -5.93 21.14
C GLU A 42 5.14 -5.07 20.09
N ARG A 43 4.60 -5.70 19.03
CA ARG A 43 3.82 -4.96 18.02
C ARG A 43 2.54 -4.39 18.61
N ILE A 44 1.86 -5.13 19.49
CA ILE A 44 0.65 -4.63 20.18
C ILE A 44 0.99 -3.39 21.03
N GLN A 45 2.11 -3.41 21.74
CA GLN A 45 2.56 -2.24 22.50
C GLN A 45 2.82 -1.03 21.59
N ASP A 46 3.50 -1.24 20.45
CA ASP A 46 3.72 -0.18 19.46
C ASP A 46 2.38 0.38 18.90
N LEU A 47 1.35 -0.45 18.75
CA LEU A 47 0.01 0.02 18.37
C LEU A 47 -0.59 0.92 19.46
N ASP A 48 -0.47 0.52 20.73
CA ASP A 48 -1.00 1.26 21.88
C ASP A 48 -0.29 2.62 22.00
N ASP A 49 1.04 2.65 21.87
CA ASP A 49 1.85 3.87 21.93
C ASP A 49 1.47 4.87 20.80
N GLY A 50 1.08 4.38 19.64
CA GLY A 50 0.60 5.18 18.51
C GLY A 50 -0.91 5.41 18.45
N HIS A 51 -1.69 4.96 19.44
CA HIS A 51 -3.16 4.97 19.40
C HIS A 51 -3.78 4.32 18.16
N ILE A 52 -3.10 3.30 17.58
CA ILE A 52 -3.62 2.53 16.46
C ILE A 52 -4.63 1.52 16.99
N SER A 53 -5.89 1.67 16.62
CA SER A 53 -6.95 0.73 16.97
C SER A 53 -6.80 -0.60 16.24
N LEU A 54 -6.53 -0.54 14.93
CA LEU A 54 -6.36 -1.70 14.07
C LEU A 54 -5.28 -1.43 13.02
N GLN A 55 -4.39 -2.39 12.82
CA GLN A 55 -3.35 -2.37 11.81
C GLN A 55 -3.62 -3.42 10.75
N VAL A 56 -3.62 -3.02 9.46
CA VAL A 56 -3.68 -3.95 8.33
C VAL A 56 -2.27 -4.26 7.86
N ILE A 57 -1.82 -5.46 8.15
CA ILE A 57 -0.42 -5.88 8.03
C ILE A 57 -0.20 -6.57 6.69
N SER A 58 0.91 -6.24 6.03
CA SER A 58 1.39 -6.87 4.81
C SER A 58 2.81 -7.37 4.96
N HIS A 59 3.17 -8.43 4.23
CA HIS A 59 4.58 -8.79 4.14
C HIS A 59 5.38 -7.71 3.41
N GLY A 60 6.59 -7.41 3.88
CA GLY A 60 7.48 -6.47 3.20
C GLY A 60 7.58 -6.78 1.70
N PRO A 61 7.54 -5.73 0.83
CA PRO A 61 7.32 -5.89 -0.60
C PRO A 61 8.41 -6.73 -1.29
N GLY A 62 8.03 -7.38 -2.39
CA GLY A 62 8.93 -8.16 -3.23
C GLY A 62 8.26 -9.40 -3.81
N ASN A 63 8.79 -9.86 -4.95
CA ASN A 63 8.32 -11.05 -5.63
C ASN A 63 8.86 -12.32 -4.94
N ARG A 64 8.00 -13.31 -4.70
CA ARG A 64 8.32 -14.58 -4.02
C ARG A 64 7.63 -15.74 -4.69
N THR A 65 8.18 -16.95 -4.47
CA THR A 65 7.57 -18.19 -4.96
C THR A 65 6.21 -18.45 -4.28
N PRO A 66 5.31 -19.21 -4.92
CA PRO A 66 4.00 -19.56 -4.32
C PRO A 66 4.13 -20.15 -2.92
N THR A 67 5.08 -21.07 -2.70
CA THR A 67 5.31 -21.69 -1.39
C THR A 67 5.69 -20.68 -0.30
N LEU A 68 6.53 -19.68 -0.64
CA LEU A 68 6.93 -18.64 0.32
C LEU A 68 5.80 -17.65 0.60
N CYS A 69 4.99 -17.33 -0.41
CA CYS A 69 3.81 -16.49 -0.21
C CYS A 69 2.81 -17.17 0.74
N THR A 70 2.49 -18.44 0.48
CA THR A 70 1.61 -19.23 1.37
C THR A 70 2.16 -19.29 2.79
N ALA A 71 3.45 -19.54 2.97
CA ALA A 71 4.08 -19.64 4.29
C ALA A 71 4.03 -18.30 5.04
N ALA A 72 4.23 -17.17 4.35
CA ALA A 72 4.11 -15.85 4.95
C ALA A 72 2.66 -15.56 5.34
N ASN A 73 1.70 -15.80 4.45
CA ASN A 73 0.28 -15.55 4.74
C ASN A 73 -0.22 -16.40 5.92
N ASP A 74 0.20 -17.65 6.04
CA ASP A 74 -0.15 -18.52 7.18
C ASP A 74 0.44 -18.01 8.50
N GLU A 75 1.68 -17.51 8.48
CA GLU A 75 2.32 -16.92 9.66
C GLU A 75 1.54 -15.66 10.12
N LEU A 76 1.19 -14.78 9.20
CA LEU A 76 0.38 -13.59 9.49
C LEU A 76 -1.02 -13.98 10.01
N ALA A 77 -1.69 -14.93 9.36
CA ALA A 77 -3.00 -15.40 9.80
C ALA A 77 -2.98 -15.99 11.22
N SER A 78 -1.91 -16.70 11.58
CA SER A 78 -1.70 -17.18 12.94
C SER A 78 -1.56 -16.04 13.95
N ALA A 79 -0.87 -14.97 13.61
CA ALA A 79 -0.76 -13.79 14.47
C ALA A 79 -2.11 -13.05 14.61
N ILE A 80 -2.82 -12.83 13.51
CA ILE A 80 -4.16 -12.22 13.52
C ILE A 80 -5.13 -13.00 14.39
N SER A 81 -5.08 -14.33 14.35
CA SER A 81 -5.99 -15.17 15.16
C SER A 81 -5.83 -14.98 16.68
N LYS A 82 -4.67 -14.49 17.13
CA LYS A 82 -4.42 -14.17 18.56
C LYS A 82 -4.95 -12.78 18.92
N ASN A 83 -4.94 -11.85 18.01
CA ASN A 83 -5.34 -10.45 18.22
C ASN A 83 -6.28 -9.95 17.10
N PRO A 84 -7.44 -10.60 16.88
CA PRO A 84 -8.29 -10.32 15.70
C PRO A 84 -8.98 -8.95 15.73
N SER A 85 -9.02 -8.28 16.86
CA SER A 85 -9.53 -6.92 16.98
C SER A 85 -8.47 -5.83 16.73
N ARG A 86 -7.19 -6.21 16.68
CA ARG A 86 -6.07 -5.28 16.55
C ARG A 86 -5.32 -5.43 15.22
N MET A 87 -5.47 -6.57 14.53
CA MET A 87 -4.75 -6.91 13.32
C MET A 87 -5.68 -7.44 12.25
N ALA A 88 -5.47 -7.02 11.01
CA ALA A 88 -6.01 -7.61 9.79
C ALA A 88 -4.86 -7.83 8.80
N GLY A 89 -5.09 -8.54 7.70
CA GLY A 89 -4.01 -8.89 6.77
C GLY A 89 -4.29 -8.53 5.32
N PHE A 90 -3.25 -8.04 4.63
CA PHE A 90 -3.16 -8.07 3.18
C PHE A 90 -2.32 -9.27 2.73
N ALA A 91 -2.79 -9.98 1.72
CA ALA A 91 -2.12 -11.15 1.17
C ALA A 91 -0.83 -10.77 0.44
N GLN A 92 0.24 -11.52 0.68
CA GLN A 92 1.41 -11.57 -0.19
C GLN A 92 1.10 -12.53 -1.35
N LEU A 93 1.23 -12.04 -2.58
CA LEU A 93 0.90 -12.82 -3.78
C LEU A 93 2.14 -13.14 -4.63
N PRO A 94 2.23 -14.36 -5.21
CA PRO A 94 3.32 -14.74 -6.11
C PRO A 94 3.06 -14.19 -7.53
N MET A 95 3.17 -12.88 -7.72
CA MET A 95 2.77 -12.18 -8.95
C MET A 95 3.54 -12.60 -10.21
N SER A 96 4.71 -13.25 -10.09
CA SER A 96 5.41 -13.88 -11.23
C SER A 96 4.71 -15.13 -11.77
N ASP A 97 3.80 -15.72 -10.99
CA ASP A 97 2.89 -16.80 -11.38
C ASP A 97 1.44 -16.34 -11.15
N PRO A 98 0.81 -15.66 -12.12
CA PRO A 98 -0.54 -15.13 -11.96
C PRO A 98 -1.60 -16.18 -11.63
N VAL A 99 -1.43 -17.43 -12.08
CA VAL A 99 -2.36 -18.53 -11.77
C VAL A 99 -2.29 -18.88 -10.29
N ALA A 100 -1.10 -19.04 -9.75
CA ALA A 100 -0.90 -19.26 -8.32
C ALA A 100 -1.33 -18.04 -7.49
N ALA A 101 -1.12 -16.81 -8.00
CA ALA A 101 -1.55 -15.59 -7.33
C ALA A 101 -3.08 -15.51 -7.18
N ILE A 102 -3.85 -15.90 -8.20
CA ILE A 102 -5.32 -15.98 -8.16
C ILE A 102 -5.78 -16.95 -7.07
N GLN A 103 -5.18 -18.15 -7.03
CA GLN A 103 -5.52 -19.18 -6.05
C GLN A 103 -5.19 -18.74 -4.62
N GLU A 104 -4.03 -18.12 -4.44
CA GLU A 104 -3.59 -17.64 -3.12
C GLU A 104 -4.42 -16.46 -2.64
N LEU A 105 -4.80 -15.52 -3.52
CA LEU A 105 -5.71 -14.43 -3.17
C LEU A 105 -7.07 -14.97 -2.69
N GLU A 106 -7.66 -15.90 -3.44
CA GLU A 106 -8.93 -16.52 -3.05
C GLU A 106 -8.82 -17.27 -1.73
N ARG A 107 -7.74 -18.02 -1.50
CA ARG A 107 -7.46 -18.70 -0.23
C ARG A 107 -7.36 -17.71 0.93
N CYS A 108 -6.56 -16.65 0.78
CA CYS A 108 -6.35 -15.66 1.82
C CYS A 108 -7.66 -14.96 2.20
N VAL A 109 -8.45 -14.54 1.23
CA VAL A 109 -9.72 -13.84 1.52
C VAL A 109 -10.76 -14.78 2.12
N ARG A 110 -10.98 -15.96 1.50
CA ARG A 110 -12.07 -16.85 1.91
C ARG A 110 -11.76 -17.66 3.16
N GLN A 111 -10.52 -18.14 3.33
CA GLN A 111 -10.15 -19.04 4.40
C GLN A 111 -9.43 -18.32 5.55
N LEU A 112 -8.51 -17.38 5.24
CA LEU A 112 -7.74 -16.66 6.24
C LEU A 112 -8.38 -15.32 6.67
N ARG A 113 -9.48 -14.90 6.00
CA ARG A 113 -10.21 -13.65 6.27
C ARG A 113 -9.37 -12.39 6.05
N PHE A 114 -8.41 -12.45 5.13
CA PHE A 114 -7.67 -11.26 4.73
C PHE A 114 -8.54 -10.28 3.97
N VAL A 115 -8.24 -9.00 4.12
CA VAL A 115 -9.08 -7.90 3.65
C VAL A 115 -8.65 -7.34 2.28
N GLY A 116 -7.71 -7.98 1.60
CA GLY A 116 -7.17 -7.62 0.29
C GLY A 116 -5.77 -8.19 0.10
N ALA A 117 -5.01 -7.58 -0.80
CA ALA A 117 -3.62 -7.95 -1.03
C ALA A 117 -2.74 -6.70 -1.25
N LEU A 118 -1.44 -6.83 -0.93
CA LEU A 118 -0.43 -5.85 -1.29
C LEU A 118 0.50 -6.46 -2.33
N VAL A 119 0.69 -5.76 -3.45
CA VAL A 119 1.59 -6.13 -4.54
C VAL A 119 2.55 -4.99 -4.84
N THR A 120 3.71 -5.29 -5.41
CA THR A 120 4.67 -4.26 -5.86
C THR A 120 4.19 -3.58 -7.14
N SER A 121 4.71 -2.40 -7.48
CA SER A 121 4.32 -1.65 -8.70
C SER A 121 4.69 -2.36 -10.00
N HIS A 122 5.62 -3.30 -9.96
CA HIS A 122 5.99 -4.17 -11.09
C HIS A 122 6.56 -5.50 -10.61
N VAL A 123 6.62 -6.49 -11.50
CA VAL A 123 7.27 -7.79 -11.29
C VAL A 123 8.45 -7.87 -12.25
N ASP A 124 9.68 -7.77 -11.74
CA ASP A 124 10.91 -7.83 -12.54
C ASP A 124 10.92 -6.87 -13.76
N GLY A 125 10.37 -5.65 -13.58
CA GLY A 125 10.25 -4.63 -14.62
C GLY A 125 8.99 -4.72 -15.48
N HIS A 126 8.17 -5.75 -15.31
CA HIS A 126 6.89 -5.92 -16.00
C HIS A 126 5.75 -5.28 -15.20
N PHE A 127 5.08 -4.31 -15.79
CA PHE A 127 3.97 -3.61 -15.17
C PHE A 127 2.63 -4.33 -15.41
N TYR A 128 1.62 -4.00 -14.64
CA TYR A 128 0.33 -4.69 -14.64
C TYR A 128 -0.62 -4.29 -15.77
N ASP A 129 -0.22 -3.41 -16.69
CA ASP A 129 -0.88 -3.20 -17.97
C ASP A 129 -0.80 -4.44 -18.90
N GLU A 130 0.13 -5.37 -18.63
CA GLU A 130 0.18 -6.65 -19.34
C GLU A 130 -0.98 -7.55 -18.92
N GLU A 131 -1.78 -8.00 -19.90
CA GLU A 131 -3.01 -8.78 -19.68
C GLU A 131 -2.82 -10.08 -18.89
N ARG A 132 -1.60 -10.65 -18.88
CA ARG A 132 -1.29 -11.85 -18.09
C ARG A 132 -1.55 -11.69 -16.60
N PHE A 133 -1.51 -10.46 -16.08
CA PHE A 133 -1.77 -10.15 -14.67
C PHE A 133 -3.25 -9.90 -14.37
N TRP A 134 -4.05 -9.60 -15.39
CA TRP A 134 -5.42 -9.10 -15.22
C TRP A 134 -6.34 -10.05 -14.49
N GLY A 135 -6.12 -11.37 -14.61
CA GLY A 135 -6.88 -12.37 -13.86
C GLY A 135 -6.79 -12.24 -12.34
N VAL A 136 -5.66 -11.70 -11.81
CA VAL A 136 -5.52 -11.44 -10.36
C VAL A 136 -6.42 -10.30 -9.92
N PHE A 137 -6.48 -9.22 -10.72
CA PHE A 137 -7.34 -8.07 -10.44
C PHE A 137 -8.83 -8.39 -10.67
N GLU A 138 -9.15 -9.22 -11.66
CA GLU A 138 -10.51 -9.76 -11.86
C GLU A 138 -10.96 -10.51 -10.62
N LYS A 139 -10.11 -11.39 -10.06
CA LYS A 139 -10.40 -12.11 -8.82
C LYS A 139 -10.56 -11.17 -7.63
N ALA A 140 -9.73 -10.14 -7.49
CA ALA A 140 -9.88 -9.14 -6.43
C ALA A 140 -11.22 -8.40 -6.54
N GLN A 141 -11.63 -8.02 -7.75
CA GLN A 141 -12.94 -7.41 -8.00
C GLN A 141 -14.10 -8.37 -7.68
N GLU A 142 -14.02 -9.67 -8.06
CA GLU A 142 -15.01 -10.69 -7.71
C GLU A 142 -15.16 -10.88 -6.20
N LEU A 143 -14.05 -10.82 -5.47
CA LEU A 143 -14.01 -10.96 -4.02
C LEU A 143 -14.36 -9.67 -3.28
N ASP A 144 -14.53 -8.56 -4.02
CA ASP A 144 -14.81 -7.21 -3.53
C ASP A 144 -13.73 -6.68 -2.55
N VAL A 145 -12.47 -7.04 -2.77
CA VAL A 145 -11.34 -6.61 -1.94
C VAL A 145 -10.37 -5.71 -2.72
N PRO A 146 -9.67 -4.76 -2.06
CA PRO A 146 -8.70 -3.91 -2.70
C PRO A 146 -7.38 -4.63 -3.00
N ILE A 147 -6.69 -4.14 -4.04
CA ILE A 147 -5.27 -4.37 -4.27
C ILE A 147 -4.51 -3.10 -3.91
N TYR A 148 -3.61 -3.20 -2.94
CA TYR A 148 -2.66 -2.15 -2.61
C TYR A 148 -1.43 -2.28 -3.52
N ILE A 149 -1.13 -1.26 -4.32
CA ILE A 149 0.06 -1.20 -5.17
C ILE A 149 1.13 -0.40 -4.43
N HIS A 150 2.14 -1.11 -3.97
CA HIS A 150 3.28 -0.58 -3.20
C HIS A 150 4.49 -0.36 -4.12
N PRO A 151 5.33 0.63 -3.85
CA PRO A 151 6.59 0.81 -4.56
C PRO A 151 7.46 -0.44 -4.63
N ALA A 152 8.28 -0.53 -5.68
CA ALA A 152 9.27 -1.58 -5.88
C ALA A 152 10.67 -0.99 -6.13
N PHE A 153 11.71 -1.71 -5.74
CA PHE A 153 13.07 -1.35 -6.16
C PHE A 153 13.18 -1.53 -7.68
N PRO A 154 13.84 -0.58 -8.37
CA PRO A 154 14.05 -0.70 -9.81
C PRO A 154 14.97 -1.87 -10.13
N VAL A 155 14.77 -2.48 -11.30
CA VAL A 155 15.55 -3.63 -11.79
C VAL A 155 16.14 -3.35 -13.16
N GLY A 156 17.29 -3.96 -13.47
CA GLY A 156 17.91 -3.83 -14.78
C GLY A 156 18.13 -2.37 -15.21
N ASP A 157 17.69 -2.02 -16.42
CA ASP A 157 17.85 -0.69 -17.00
C ASP A 157 17.13 0.41 -16.20
N MET A 158 16.07 0.08 -15.46
CA MET A 158 15.42 1.04 -14.56
C MET A 158 16.40 1.53 -13.48
N ALA A 159 17.25 0.67 -12.94
CA ALA A 159 18.23 1.05 -11.92
C ALA A 159 19.36 1.92 -12.50
N GLU A 160 19.77 1.67 -13.75
CA GLU A 160 20.79 2.48 -14.43
C GLU A 160 20.34 3.92 -14.65
N HIS A 161 19.03 4.16 -14.82
CA HIS A 161 18.47 5.49 -15.00
C HIS A 161 18.74 6.43 -13.81
N TYR A 162 18.94 5.88 -12.61
CA TYR A 162 19.20 6.65 -11.38
C TYR A 162 20.69 6.86 -11.08
N LYS A 163 21.58 6.31 -11.89
CA LYS A 163 23.04 6.51 -11.74
C LYS A 163 23.47 7.84 -12.34
N GLY A 164 24.49 8.44 -11.74
CA GLY A 164 25.01 9.73 -12.20
C GLY A 164 26.38 10.02 -11.58
N ASN A 165 26.82 11.27 -11.64
CA ASN A 165 28.10 11.72 -11.08
C ASN A 165 27.98 11.91 -9.55
N TYR A 166 27.61 10.87 -8.83
CA TYR A 166 27.47 10.80 -7.37
C TYR A 166 27.63 9.34 -6.89
N LYS A 167 27.75 9.16 -5.57
CA LYS A 167 27.96 7.83 -4.96
C LYS A 167 26.77 6.89 -5.19
N ASP A 168 27.04 5.60 -5.29
CA ASP A 168 26.00 4.56 -5.44
C ASP A 168 24.93 4.61 -4.33
N SER A 169 25.32 5.00 -3.10
CA SER A 169 24.35 5.18 -2.01
C SER A 169 23.33 6.29 -2.28
N ILE A 170 23.73 7.35 -3.02
CA ILE A 170 22.81 8.41 -3.45
C ILE A 170 21.93 7.89 -4.60
N ALA A 171 22.50 7.17 -5.56
CA ALA A 171 21.75 6.54 -6.64
C ALA A 171 20.68 5.58 -6.07
N SER A 172 21.05 4.76 -5.09
CA SER A 172 20.10 3.87 -4.39
C SER A 172 18.99 4.63 -3.68
N ALA A 173 19.30 5.72 -2.98
CA ALA A 173 18.28 6.54 -2.32
C ALA A 173 17.36 7.23 -3.33
N LEU A 174 17.89 7.78 -4.44
CA LEU A 174 17.10 8.38 -5.51
C LEU A 174 16.19 7.38 -6.21
N SER A 175 16.66 6.16 -6.44
CA SER A 175 15.89 5.11 -7.10
C SER A 175 14.80 4.50 -6.22
N ALA A 176 14.88 4.73 -4.91
CA ALA A 176 13.98 4.23 -3.90
C ALA A 176 13.17 5.39 -3.29
N TYR A 177 13.16 5.47 -1.97
CA TYR A 177 12.37 6.39 -1.15
C TYR A 177 12.56 7.89 -1.45
N GLY A 178 13.66 8.28 -2.10
CA GLY A 178 13.91 9.68 -2.46
C GLY A 178 13.12 10.18 -3.67
N TRP A 179 12.75 9.27 -4.59
CA TRP A 179 12.03 9.64 -5.81
C TRP A 179 11.46 8.44 -6.59
N GLY A 180 12.30 7.46 -6.93
CA GLY A 180 11.99 6.42 -7.92
C GLY A 180 10.77 5.59 -7.54
N TRP A 181 10.63 5.22 -6.29
CA TRP A 181 9.47 4.48 -5.82
C TRP A 181 8.16 5.18 -6.16
N HIS A 182 8.11 6.48 -5.92
CA HIS A 182 6.89 7.27 -6.13
C HIS A 182 6.60 7.47 -7.62
N SER A 183 7.61 7.80 -8.42
CA SER A 183 7.46 8.00 -9.87
C SER A 183 7.09 6.70 -10.60
N GLU A 184 7.69 5.57 -10.24
CA GLU A 184 7.41 4.26 -10.86
C GLU A 184 6.03 3.72 -10.46
N THR A 185 5.60 3.94 -9.22
CA THR A 185 4.24 3.57 -8.80
C THR A 185 3.20 4.45 -9.48
N ALA A 186 3.45 5.76 -9.60
CA ALA A 186 2.61 6.65 -10.40
C ALA A 186 2.50 6.18 -11.85
N LEU A 187 3.64 5.81 -12.47
CA LEU A 187 3.67 5.27 -13.82
C LEU A 187 2.86 3.97 -13.94
N CYS A 188 2.93 3.08 -12.95
CA CYS A 188 2.12 1.85 -12.92
C CYS A 188 0.62 2.17 -13.03
N ILE A 189 0.11 3.12 -12.24
CA ILE A 189 -1.30 3.54 -12.29
C ILE A 189 -1.66 4.13 -13.66
N LEU A 190 -0.80 4.97 -14.24
CA LEU A 190 -1.04 5.57 -15.54
C LEU A 190 -0.99 4.53 -16.67
N ARG A 191 -0.14 3.52 -16.58
CA ARG A 191 -0.10 2.40 -17.54
C ARG A 191 -1.35 1.53 -17.45
N LEU A 192 -1.82 1.20 -16.23
CA LEU A 192 -3.12 0.55 -16.03
C LEU A 192 -4.25 1.37 -16.68
N PHE A 193 -4.28 2.68 -16.47
CA PHE A 193 -5.26 3.53 -17.12
C PHE A 193 -5.15 3.49 -18.64
N ALA A 194 -3.94 3.69 -19.18
CA ALA A 194 -3.69 3.76 -20.62
C ALA A 194 -4.03 2.44 -21.37
N SER A 195 -3.90 1.29 -20.72
CA SER A 195 -4.21 -0.02 -21.29
C SER A 195 -5.71 -0.34 -21.41
N GLY A 196 -6.59 0.53 -20.89
CA GLY A 196 -8.03 0.25 -20.81
C GLY A 196 -8.43 -0.71 -19.67
N PHE A 197 -7.51 -0.98 -18.75
CA PHE A 197 -7.75 -1.84 -17.59
C PHE A 197 -8.99 -1.43 -16.79
N PHE A 198 -9.16 -0.14 -16.49
CA PHE A 198 -10.31 0.36 -15.75
C PHE A 198 -11.60 0.36 -16.57
N ASP A 199 -11.54 0.31 -17.89
CA ASP A 199 -12.69 0.10 -18.76
C ASP A 199 -13.24 -1.33 -18.65
N ARG A 200 -12.34 -2.30 -18.39
CA ARG A 200 -12.68 -3.70 -18.18
C ARG A 200 -13.10 -4.00 -16.74
N PHE A 201 -12.36 -3.44 -15.77
CA PHE A 201 -12.56 -3.69 -14.35
C PHE A 201 -13.09 -2.43 -13.64
N ALA A 202 -14.32 -2.04 -14.01
CA ALA A 202 -14.90 -0.77 -13.55
C ALA A 202 -15.11 -0.68 -12.03
N LYS A 203 -15.16 -1.80 -11.32
CA LYS A 203 -15.38 -1.85 -9.86
C LYS A 203 -14.13 -2.21 -9.06
N ILE A 204 -12.97 -2.33 -9.73
CA ILE A 204 -11.72 -2.65 -9.02
C ILE A 204 -11.39 -1.55 -8.00
N LYS A 205 -10.91 -1.96 -6.84
CA LYS A 205 -10.45 -1.08 -5.78
C LYS A 205 -8.93 -1.11 -5.75
N ILE A 206 -8.29 0.01 -6.06
CA ILE A 206 -6.83 0.17 -6.02
C ILE A 206 -6.48 1.14 -4.90
N VAL A 207 -5.52 0.75 -4.06
CA VAL A 207 -4.94 1.62 -3.03
C VAL A 207 -3.50 1.94 -3.42
N ILE A 208 -3.10 3.20 -3.25
CA ILE A 208 -1.71 3.65 -3.38
C ILE A 208 -1.30 4.46 -2.16
N GLY A 209 -0.01 4.40 -1.84
CA GLY A 209 0.57 5.04 -0.66
C GLY A 209 0.96 6.50 -0.84
N HIS A 210 1.71 6.99 0.13
CA HIS A 210 2.59 8.17 0.07
C HIS A 210 1.89 9.41 -0.53
N MET A 211 0.69 9.73 -0.04
CA MET A 211 -0.13 10.87 -0.52
C MET A 211 -0.44 10.80 -2.03
N GLY A 212 -0.53 9.59 -2.61
CA GLY A 212 -0.91 9.39 -4.01
C GLY A 212 0.25 9.38 -5.00
N GLU A 213 1.46 9.08 -4.54
CA GLU A 213 2.62 8.78 -5.40
C GLU A 213 2.86 9.88 -6.46
N MET A 214 2.88 11.15 -6.04
CA MET A 214 3.04 12.36 -6.88
C MET A 214 1.88 12.65 -7.84
N LEU A 215 0.94 11.74 -8.06
CA LEU A 215 -0.17 11.92 -9.00
C LEU A 215 -1.06 13.12 -8.66
N PRO A 216 -1.43 13.41 -7.39
CA PRO A 216 -2.27 14.56 -7.06
C PRO A 216 -1.73 15.89 -7.58
N PHE A 217 -0.42 16.11 -7.49
CA PHE A 217 0.21 17.35 -7.96
C PHE A 217 0.11 17.52 -9.48
N GLN A 218 0.12 16.43 -10.26
CA GLN A 218 0.06 16.43 -11.71
C GLN A 218 -1.33 16.13 -12.28
N LEU A 219 -2.31 15.83 -11.44
CA LEU A 219 -3.57 15.19 -11.83
C LEU A 219 -4.31 15.95 -12.92
N GLU A 220 -4.51 17.26 -12.77
CA GLU A 220 -5.24 18.09 -13.73
C GLU A 220 -4.57 18.10 -15.12
N ARG A 221 -3.23 18.17 -15.13
CA ARG A 221 -2.46 18.10 -16.38
C ARG A 221 -2.61 16.75 -17.06
N ILE A 222 -2.53 15.67 -16.28
CA ILE A 222 -2.65 14.31 -16.82
C ILE A 222 -4.06 14.07 -17.35
N ILE A 223 -5.11 14.49 -16.62
CA ILE A 223 -6.49 14.38 -17.06
C ILE A 223 -6.67 15.03 -18.42
N THR A 224 -6.28 16.31 -18.58
CA THR A 224 -6.39 17.02 -19.85
C THR A 224 -5.63 16.31 -21.00
N THR A 225 -4.48 15.71 -20.69
CA THR A 225 -3.69 14.97 -21.69
C THR A 225 -4.38 13.68 -22.12
N THR A 226 -4.98 12.97 -21.17
CA THR A 226 -5.58 11.65 -21.38
C THR A 226 -6.95 11.68 -22.07
N GLU A 227 -7.62 12.83 -22.14
CA GLU A 227 -8.92 12.99 -22.84
C GLU A 227 -8.87 12.54 -24.32
N ARG A 228 -7.69 12.54 -24.92
CA ARG A 228 -7.46 12.17 -26.34
C ARG A 228 -7.07 10.70 -26.54
N TRP A 229 -7.00 9.90 -25.47
CA TRP A 229 -6.54 8.50 -25.57
C TRP A 229 -7.62 7.51 -26.03
N GLY A 230 -8.87 7.95 -26.16
CA GLY A 230 -9.96 7.14 -26.70
C GLY A 230 -10.46 6.05 -25.75
N LEU A 231 -10.19 6.17 -24.46
CA LEU A 231 -10.71 5.28 -23.43
C LEU A 231 -12.17 5.61 -23.11
N ARG A 232 -12.95 4.62 -22.68
CA ARG A 232 -14.37 4.82 -22.36
C ARG A 232 -14.56 5.64 -21.09
N ARG A 233 -13.72 5.39 -20.09
CA ARG A 233 -13.74 6.10 -18.81
C ARG A 233 -12.62 7.14 -18.77
N GLY A 234 -12.95 8.36 -18.36
CA GLY A 234 -11.96 9.41 -18.16
C GLY A 234 -11.11 9.17 -16.89
N LEU A 235 -9.88 9.67 -16.89
CA LEU A 235 -9.00 9.50 -15.72
C LEU A 235 -9.60 10.11 -14.44
N ARG A 236 -10.34 11.21 -14.52
CA ARG A 236 -11.03 11.80 -13.36
C ARG A 236 -12.05 10.84 -12.76
N GLU A 237 -12.84 10.17 -13.60
CA GLU A 237 -13.81 9.17 -13.15
C GLU A 237 -13.10 7.99 -12.45
N VAL A 238 -12.07 7.45 -13.09
CA VAL A 238 -11.25 6.37 -12.51
C VAL A 238 -10.62 6.80 -11.18
N TRP A 239 -10.06 8.00 -11.12
CA TRP A 239 -9.47 8.53 -9.89
C TRP A 239 -10.49 8.62 -8.75
N THR A 240 -11.68 9.08 -9.06
CA THR A 240 -12.75 9.26 -8.06
C THR A 240 -13.36 7.94 -7.62
N GLU A 241 -13.51 6.96 -8.53
CA GLU A 241 -14.26 5.73 -8.25
C GLU A 241 -13.38 4.55 -7.84
N ASN A 242 -12.16 4.46 -8.39
CA ASN A 242 -11.32 3.27 -8.25
C ASN A 242 -10.09 3.45 -7.37
N ILE A 243 -9.66 4.69 -7.06
CA ILE A 243 -8.41 4.95 -6.36
C ILE A 243 -8.66 5.41 -4.92
N TRP A 244 -7.98 4.76 -3.97
CA TRP A 244 -7.85 5.17 -2.57
C TRP A 244 -6.40 5.50 -2.27
N ILE A 245 -6.17 6.42 -1.34
CA ILE A 245 -4.84 6.96 -1.07
C ILE A 245 -4.57 6.95 0.42
N THR A 246 -3.40 6.44 0.81
CA THR A 246 -2.94 6.47 2.19
C THR A 246 -1.85 7.52 2.42
N THR A 247 -1.64 7.90 3.66
CA THR A 247 -0.59 8.87 4.05
C THR A 247 0.81 8.27 4.11
N SER A 248 0.94 7.02 4.52
CA SER A 248 2.17 6.18 4.56
C SER A 248 3.50 6.94 4.60
N GLY A 249 4.01 7.23 5.78
CA GLY A 249 5.33 7.87 5.96
C GLY A 249 5.47 9.33 5.46
N MET A 250 4.49 9.87 4.74
CA MET A 250 4.50 11.28 4.30
C MET A 250 3.76 12.18 5.30
N PHE A 251 4.41 12.49 6.41
CA PHE A 251 3.83 13.26 7.51
C PHE A 251 4.05 14.77 7.35
N ALA A 252 3.37 15.37 6.36
CA ALA A 252 3.44 16.80 6.13
C ALA A 252 2.11 17.37 5.61
N LEU A 253 1.72 18.55 6.09
CA LEU A 253 0.47 19.21 5.68
C LEU A 253 0.44 19.66 4.21
N PRO A 254 1.54 20.17 3.59
CA PRO A 254 1.49 20.58 2.19
C PRO A 254 1.08 19.49 1.19
N PRO A 255 1.63 18.25 1.22
CA PRO A 255 1.15 17.17 0.36
C PRO A 255 -0.30 16.77 0.69
N LEU A 256 -0.71 16.72 1.97
CA LEU A 256 -2.09 16.47 2.33
C LEU A 256 -3.04 17.55 1.77
N ALA A 257 -2.69 18.82 1.88
CA ALA A 257 -3.50 19.91 1.34
C ALA A 257 -3.64 19.80 -0.19
N CYS A 258 -2.56 19.46 -0.91
CA CYS A 258 -2.60 19.18 -2.34
C CYS A 258 -3.53 18.00 -2.67
N LEU A 259 -3.44 16.91 -1.92
CA LEU A 259 -4.27 15.72 -2.08
C LEU A 259 -5.76 16.07 -1.91
N LEU A 260 -6.12 16.83 -0.87
CA LEU A 260 -7.50 17.22 -0.58
C LEU A 260 -8.11 18.16 -1.63
N GLN A 261 -7.30 18.85 -2.44
CA GLN A 261 -7.78 19.67 -3.57
C GLN A 261 -8.15 18.83 -4.80
N THR A 262 -7.64 17.61 -4.90
CA THR A 262 -7.76 16.75 -6.10
C THR A 262 -8.53 15.47 -5.84
N THR A 263 -8.75 15.12 -4.58
CA THR A 263 -9.29 13.83 -4.15
C THR A 263 -10.32 14.03 -3.03
N SER A 264 -11.48 13.39 -3.15
CA SER A 264 -12.48 13.39 -2.08
C SER A 264 -11.91 12.78 -0.82
N ILE A 265 -12.23 13.38 0.33
CA ILE A 265 -11.85 12.82 1.64
C ILE A 265 -12.32 11.38 1.83
N ASP A 266 -13.41 10.95 1.18
CA ASP A 266 -13.92 9.58 1.23
C ASP A 266 -12.95 8.54 0.62
N ARG A 267 -11.87 9.00 -0.02
CA ARG A 267 -10.82 8.17 -0.65
C ARG A 267 -9.47 8.29 0.05
N VAL A 268 -9.36 9.09 1.11
CA VAL A 268 -8.12 9.30 1.85
C VAL A 268 -8.14 8.52 3.15
N LEU A 269 -7.07 7.77 3.41
CA LEU A 269 -6.94 6.82 4.51
C LEU A 269 -5.68 7.15 5.33
N TYR A 270 -5.77 7.00 6.64
CA TYR A 270 -4.60 7.09 7.50
C TYR A 270 -3.71 5.86 7.35
N SER A 271 -2.38 6.03 7.38
CA SER A 271 -1.40 4.96 7.41
C SER A 271 -0.04 5.47 7.87
N VAL A 272 0.83 4.58 8.36
CA VAL A 272 2.11 4.93 8.99
C VAL A 272 3.31 4.50 8.16
N ASP A 273 3.26 3.39 7.44
CA ASP A 273 4.42 2.72 6.84
C ASP A 273 5.34 2.11 7.93
N TYR A 274 4.71 1.52 8.96
CA TYR A 274 5.42 0.89 10.07
C TYR A 274 6.18 -0.37 9.58
N PRO A 275 7.41 -0.61 10.02
CA PRO A 275 8.16 0.14 11.03
C PRO A 275 9.16 1.15 10.46
N PHE A 276 9.09 1.47 9.16
CA PHE A 276 9.99 2.45 8.54
C PHE A 276 9.71 3.86 9.05
N SER A 277 8.47 4.14 9.41
CA SER A 277 8.05 5.23 10.27
C SER A 277 7.46 4.67 11.57
N SER A 278 7.53 5.43 12.67
CA SER A 278 6.96 4.97 13.94
C SER A 278 5.50 5.37 14.09
N ASN A 279 4.73 4.57 14.86
CA ASN A 279 3.34 4.87 15.14
C ASN A 279 3.18 6.21 15.89
N GLU A 280 4.15 6.60 16.72
CA GLU A 280 4.15 7.90 17.41
C GLU A 280 4.35 9.07 16.43
N GLN A 281 5.15 8.89 15.36
CA GLN A 281 5.29 9.90 14.30
C GLN A 281 3.96 10.06 13.55
N GLY A 282 3.30 8.96 13.21
CA GLY A 282 1.97 8.95 12.62
C GLY A 282 0.93 9.64 13.51
N LEU A 283 0.93 9.36 14.82
CA LEU A 283 0.07 10.02 15.79
C LEU A 283 0.35 11.53 15.90
N ALA A 284 1.63 11.91 15.90
CA ALA A 284 2.00 13.33 15.92
C ALA A 284 1.47 14.06 14.68
N PHE A 285 1.59 13.44 13.51
CA PHE A 285 1.03 13.97 12.26
C PHE A 285 -0.51 14.04 12.31
N PHE A 286 -1.19 13.01 12.80
CA PHE A 286 -2.65 13.06 12.95
C PHE A 286 -3.10 14.24 13.83
N ARG A 287 -2.41 14.50 14.95
CA ARG A 287 -2.67 15.66 15.82
C ARG A 287 -2.37 17.00 15.14
N GLU A 288 -1.38 17.03 14.24
CA GLU A 288 -1.09 18.22 13.44
C GLU A 288 -2.22 18.49 12.44
N VAL A 289 -2.73 17.45 11.76
CA VAL A 289 -3.90 17.55 10.87
C VAL A 289 -5.12 18.06 11.62
N GLU A 290 -5.43 17.49 12.80
CA GLU A 290 -6.54 17.93 13.66
C GLU A 290 -6.43 19.43 14.00
N LYS A 291 -5.24 19.91 14.36
CA LYS A 291 -5.00 21.31 14.72
C LYS A 291 -4.96 22.26 13.52
N SER A 292 -4.66 21.76 12.33
CA SER A 292 -4.49 22.59 11.12
C SER A 292 -5.80 23.19 10.61
N GLY A 293 -6.93 22.57 10.92
CA GLY A 293 -8.24 22.95 10.39
C GLY A 293 -8.46 22.56 8.92
N LEU A 294 -7.57 21.76 8.31
CA LEU A 294 -7.74 21.24 6.95
C LEU A 294 -8.94 20.31 6.81
N LEU A 295 -9.26 19.58 7.88
CA LEU A 295 -10.39 18.66 7.95
C LEU A 295 -11.35 19.08 9.07
N GLY A 296 -12.65 19.11 8.77
CA GLY A 296 -13.69 19.23 9.79
C GLY A 296 -13.83 17.92 10.60
N ALA A 297 -14.62 17.96 11.68
CA ALA A 297 -14.73 16.82 12.60
C ALA A 297 -15.20 15.52 11.89
N GLU A 298 -16.18 15.60 11.00
CA GLU A 298 -16.68 14.45 10.24
C GLU A 298 -15.62 13.92 9.27
N ASP A 299 -14.91 14.78 8.56
CA ASP A 299 -13.86 14.41 7.62
C ASP A 299 -12.64 13.80 8.33
N LEU A 300 -12.35 14.29 9.55
CA LEU A 300 -11.31 13.74 10.40
C LEU A 300 -11.63 12.28 10.83
N GLU A 301 -12.91 11.98 11.13
CA GLU A 301 -13.32 10.59 11.39
C GLU A 301 -13.25 9.71 10.15
N LYS A 302 -13.61 10.23 8.97
CA LYS A 302 -13.44 9.52 7.70
C LYS A 302 -11.97 9.16 7.46
N PHE A 303 -11.08 10.14 7.60
CA PHE A 303 -9.64 9.97 7.47
C PHE A 303 -9.07 8.98 8.47
N ALA A 304 -9.46 9.10 9.75
CA ALA A 304 -8.93 8.29 10.84
C ALA A 304 -9.28 6.79 10.72
N PHE A 305 -10.54 6.47 10.42
CA PHE A 305 -11.01 5.08 10.46
C PHE A 305 -12.21 4.74 9.56
N ARG A 306 -13.20 5.65 9.33
CA ARG A 306 -14.45 5.28 8.65
C ARG A 306 -14.25 4.84 7.20
N ASN A 307 -13.31 5.48 6.48
CA ASN A 307 -13.00 5.10 5.11
C ASN A 307 -12.36 3.70 5.05
N ALA A 308 -11.46 3.40 5.99
CA ALA A 308 -10.84 2.08 6.09
C ALA A 308 -11.89 1.01 6.47
N GLU A 309 -12.80 1.30 7.41
CA GLU A 309 -13.91 0.41 7.73
C GLU A 309 -14.78 0.11 6.50
N THR A 310 -15.10 1.12 5.73
CA THR A 310 -15.94 1.00 4.53
C THR A 310 -15.24 0.21 3.43
N LEU A 311 -13.95 0.51 3.19
CA LEU A 311 -13.17 -0.13 2.13
C LEU A 311 -12.91 -1.61 2.41
N LEU A 312 -12.58 -1.93 3.67
CA LEU A 312 -12.02 -3.23 4.07
C LEU A 312 -13.01 -4.12 4.83
N GLY A 313 -14.16 -3.61 5.23
CA GLY A 313 -15.13 -4.37 6.05
C GLY A 313 -14.64 -4.67 7.46
N VAL A 314 -13.65 -3.95 7.97
CA VAL A 314 -13.13 -4.07 9.35
C VAL A 314 -13.88 -3.11 10.29
N LYS A 315 -13.60 -3.22 11.61
CA LYS A 315 -14.15 -2.30 12.62
C LYS A 315 -13.05 -1.81 13.56
N ALA A 316 -12.96 -0.49 13.70
CA ALA A 316 -12.14 0.12 14.73
C ALA A 316 -12.76 -0.15 16.11
N MET A 317 -11.93 -0.50 17.07
CA MET A 317 -12.32 -0.57 18.48
C MET A 317 -11.93 0.74 19.17
N THR A 318 -12.71 1.19 20.13
CA THR A 318 -12.29 2.30 20.99
C THR A 318 -11.12 1.84 21.85
N VAL A 319 -9.95 2.43 21.70
CA VAL A 319 -8.72 2.16 22.48
C VAL A 319 -8.67 3.10 23.67
#